data_a37f5dadb60285a1854b446a96b92416
#
_entry.id   a37f5dadb60285a1854b446a96b92416
#
_cell.length_a   1.000
_cell.length_b   1.000
_cell.length_c   1.000
_cell.angle_alpha   90.00
_cell.angle_beta   90.00
_cell.angle_gamma   90.00
#
_symmetry.space_group_name_H-M   'P 1'
#
loop_
_entity.id
_entity.type
_entity.pdbx_description
1 polymer ?
#
loop_
_entity_poly.entity_id
_entity_poly.type
_entity_poly.pdbx_seq_one_letter_code
_entity_poly.pdbx_strand_id
1 'polypeptide(L)'
;VQIAKNRIDECYHQKINFHVGDLCSEDLGKFDYIVAMDSLIYYSLNDLTRILSELKQRTDREIIFTVAPRTKLLQAMWYVGKLAPKGDKSPVMVPQSLTKISKSLAGIADINDLGRISSGFYISQGVSCM
;
A
#
# COMPACT_ATOMS: atom_id res chain seq x y z
N VAL A 1 8.42 -3.73 16.13
CA VAL A 1 7.37 -3.57 17.14
C VAL A 1 7.86 -2.71 18.30
N GLN A 2 8.97 -3.04 18.99
CA GLN A 2 9.43 -2.29 20.15
C GLN A 2 9.65 -0.79 19.89
N ILE A 3 10.29 -0.43 18.77
CA ILE A 3 10.50 0.97 18.37
C ILE A 3 9.17 1.70 18.14
N ALA A 4 8.18 1.03 17.55
CA ALA A 4 6.86 1.60 17.33
C ALA A 4 6.12 1.84 18.65
N LYS A 5 6.18 0.89 19.58
CA LYS A 5 5.60 1.08 20.93
C LYS A 5 6.21 2.28 21.65
N ASN A 6 7.54 2.44 21.60
CA ASN A 6 8.24 3.53 22.29
C ASN A 6 7.97 4.93 21.69
N ARG A 7 7.38 5.01 20.50
CA ARG A 7 7.04 6.28 19.82
C ARG A 7 5.61 6.75 20.08
N ILE A 8 4.81 5.94 20.74
CA ILE A 8 3.39 6.22 21.00
C ILE A 8 3.23 6.48 22.49
N ASP A 9 2.45 7.50 22.82
CA ASP A 9 2.14 7.83 24.21
C ASP A 9 1.50 6.65 24.93
N GLU A 10 1.87 6.43 26.16
CA GLU A 10 1.43 5.30 26.99
C GLU A 10 -0.10 5.19 27.10
N CYS A 11 -0.82 6.30 27.05
CA CYS A 11 -2.29 6.34 27.09
C CYS A 11 -2.97 5.61 25.91
N TYR A 12 -2.25 5.40 24.79
CA TYR A 12 -2.76 4.66 23.64
C TYR A 12 -2.37 3.19 23.62
N HIS A 13 -1.45 2.74 24.48
CA HIS A 13 -0.94 1.37 24.46
C HIS A 13 -2.04 0.30 24.66
N GLN A 14 -3.08 0.61 25.42
CA GLN A 14 -4.22 -0.29 25.61
C GLN A 14 -5.17 -0.36 24.40
N LYS A 15 -5.08 0.62 23.47
CA LYS A 15 -5.94 0.72 22.29
C LYS A 15 -5.27 0.21 21.01
N ILE A 16 -3.97 -0.07 21.06
CA ILE A 16 -3.16 -0.44 19.89
C ILE A 16 -2.52 -1.80 20.11
N ASN A 17 -2.84 -2.73 19.24
CA ASN A 17 -2.19 -4.03 19.17
C ASN A 17 -1.12 -4.02 18.08
N PHE A 18 0.13 -4.31 18.47
CA PHE A 18 1.27 -4.35 17.56
C PHE A 18 1.57 -5.79 17.17
N HIS A 19 1.47 -6.10 15.90
CA HIS A 19 1.77 -7.41 15.35
C HIS A 19 2.93 -7.35 14.37
N VAL A 20 3.67 -8.45 14.27
CA VAL A 20 4.63 -8.72 13.19
C VAL A 20 4.08 -9.88 12.39
N GLY A 21 3.91 -9.70 11.09
CA GLY A 21 3.36 -10.77 10.26
C GLY A 21 3.02 -10.29 8.86
N ASP A 22 2.40 -11.16 8.11
CA ASP A 22 1.87 -10.86 6.78
C ASP A 22 0.53 -10.12 6.90
N LEU A 23 0.36 -9.07 6.10
CA LEU A 23 -0.88 -8.31 6.00
C LEU A 23 -2.07 -9.18 5.56
N CYS A 24 -1.81 -10.21 4.78
CA CYS A 24 -2.81 -11.15 4.27
C CYS A 24 -3.10 -12.33 5.21
N SER A 25 -2.47 -12.40 6.39
CA SER A 25 -2.72 -13.50 7.33
C SER A 25 -4.17 -13.54 7.80
N GLU A 26 -4.80 -14.71 7.70
CA GLU A 26 -6.19 -14.93 8.14
C GLU A 26 -6.37 -14.74 9.66
N ASP A 27 -5.31 -14.94 10.43
CA ASP A 27 -5.33 -14.81 11.90
C ASP A 27 -5.63 -13.37 12.39
N LEU A 28 -5.51 -12.39 11.51
CA LEU A 28 -5.80 -10.99 11.85
C LEU A 28 -7.30 -10.69 11.99
N GLY A 29 -8.19 -11.55 11.47
CA GLY A 29 -9.64 -11.38 11.55
C GLY A 29 -10.21 -10.31 10.62
N LYS A 30 -11.37 -9.75 11.00
CA LYS A 30 -12.09 -8.71 10.24
C LYS A 30 -11.90 -7.33 10.82
N PHE A 31 -11.99 -6.31 9.96
CA PHE A 31 -11.81 -4.91 10.31
C PHE A 31 -12.88 -4.04 9.65
N ASP A 32 -13.29 -2.95 10.30
CA ASP A 32 -14.07 -1.90 9.65
C ASP A 32 -13.25 -1.20 8.55
N TYR A 33 -12.00 -0.87 8.86
CA TYR A 33 -11.08 -0.18 7.95
C TYR A 33 -9.71 -0.84 7.94
N ILE A 34 -9.09 -0.86 6.78
CA ILE A 34 -7.67 -1.23 6.62
C ILE A 34 -6.94 -0.03 6.03
N VAL A 35 -5.80 0.34 6.64
CA VAL A 35 -4.95 1.43 6.15
C VAL A 35 -3.56 0.88 5.85
N ALA A 36 -3.17 0.90 4.58
CA ALA A 36 -1.91 0.34 4.07
C ALA A 36 -1.04 1.45 3.44
N MET A 37 -0.37 2.25 4.30
CA MET A 37 0.48 3.35 3.85
C MET A 37 1.87 2.84 3.48
N ASP A 38 2.34 3.20 2.29
CA ASP A 38 3.68 2.90 1.72
C ASP A 38 4.11 1.42 1.76
N SER A 39 3.17 0.51 1.99
CA SER A 39 3.40 -0.93 2.03
C SER A 39 3.10 -1.62 0.70
N LEU A 40 2.09 -1.15 -0.04
CA LEU A 40 1.64 -1.76 -1.29
C LEU A 40 2.36 -1.21 -2.55
N ILE A 41 3.21 -0.22 -2.41
CA ILE A 41 3.93 0.45 -3.51
C ILE A 41 4.96 -0.45 -4.23
N TYR A 42 5.33 -1.57 -3.64
CA TYR A 42 6.35 -2.50 -4.15
C TYR A 42 5.77 -3.66 -4.97
N TYR A 43 4.46 -3.84 -4.95
CA TYR A 43 3.80 -4.99 -5.58
C TYR A 43 3.49 -4.75 -7.05
N SER A 44 3.53 -5.82 -7.84
CA SER A 44 3.03 -5.79 -9.21
C SER A 44 1.51 -5.55 -9.24
N LEU A 45 0.96 -5.16 -10.40
CA LEU A 45 -0.50 -4.97 -10.52
C LEU A 45 -1.27 -6.26 -10.15
N ASN A 46 -0.78 -7.42 -10.58
CA ASN A 46 -1.45 -8.69 -10.31
C ASN A 46 -1.43 -9.03 -8.80
N ASP A 47 -0.27 -8.85 -8.15
CA ASP A 47 -0.15 -9.08 -6.71
C ASP A 47 -0.99 -8.08 -5.91
N LEU A 48 -0.97 -6.80 -6.30
CA LEU A 48 -1.79 -5.77 -5.69
C LEU A 48 -3.29 -6.10 -5.80
N THR A 49 -3.75 -6.53 -6.98
CA THR A 49 -5.15 -6.93 -7.19
C THR A 49 -5.52 -8.11 -6.30
N ARG A 50 -4.67 -9.14 -6.22
CA ARG A 50 -4.89 -10.30 -5.36
C ARG A 50 -4.97 -9.88 -3.89
N ILE A 51 -4.00 -9.10 -3.40
CA ILE A 51 -3.96 -8.61 -2.02
C ILE A 51 -5.22 -7.80 -1.69
N LEU A 52 -5.60 -6.84 -2.53
CA LEU A 52 -6.79 -6.03 -2.31
C LEU A 52 -8.08 -6.87 -2.32
N SER A 53 -8.16 -7.89 -3.18
CA SER A 53 -9.30 -8.81 -3.20
C SER A 53 -9.40 -9.64 -1.91
N GLU A 54 -8.27 -10.13 -1.38
CA GLU A 54 -8.20 -10.85 -0.11
C GLU A 54 -8.56 -9.94 1.08
N LEU A 55 -7.99 -8.72 1.12
CA LEU A 55 -8.28 -7.74 2.16
C LEU A 55 -9.75 -7.30 2.14
N LYS A 56 -10.36 -7.17 0.94
CA LYS A 56 -11.77 -6.78 0.81
C LYS A 56 -12.72 -7.78 1.47
N GLN A 57 -12.40 -9.07 1.44
CA GLN A 57 -13.21 -10.10 2.10
C GLN A 57 -13.24 -9.97 3.64
N ARG A 58 -12.27 -9.23 4.19
CA ARG A 58 -12.11 -9.00 5.64
C ARG A 58 -12.38 -7.56 6.06
N THR A 59 -12.79 -6.70 5.13
CA THR A 59 -13.02 -5.28 5.39
C THR A 59 -14.49 -4.97 5.20
N ASP A 60 -15.15 -4.56 6.27
CA ASP A 60 -16.58 -4.26 6.23
C ASP A 60 -16.89 -2.91 5.56
N ARG A 61 -15.97 -1.95 5.63
CA ARG A 61 -16.14 -0.61 5.07
C ARG A 61 -15.16 -0.29 3.96
N GLU A 62 -13.94 0.11 4.28
CA GLU A 62 -13.04 0.72 3.30
C GLU A 62 -11.58 0.31 3.54
N ILE A 63 -10.84 0.11 2.45
CA ILE A 63 -9.40 -0.06 2.45
C ILE A 63 -8.78 1.23 1.90
N ILE A 64 -7.92 1.88 2.68
CA ILE A 64 -7.17 3.06 2.28
C ILE A 64 -5.72 2.67 2.09
N PHE A 65 -5.16 2.95 0.93
CA PHE A 65 -3.78 2.59 0.63
C PHE A 65 -3.09 3.63 -0.24
N THR A 66 -1.77 3.56 -0.30
CA THR A 66 -0.98 4.41 -1.19
C THR A 66 -0.33 3.60 -2.30
N VAL A 67 -0.20 4.23 -3.47
CA VAL A 67 0.55 3.70 -4.60
C VAL A 67 1.55 4.73 -5.11
N ALA A 68 2.62 4.26 -5.73
CA ALA A 68 3.52 5.11 -6.49
C ALA A 68 2.84 5.43 -7.85
N PRO A 69 2.48 6.69 -8.13
CA PRO A 69 1.77 7.02 -9.36
C PRO A 69 2.70 6.87 -10.58
N ARG A 70 2.13 6.50 -11.71
CA ARG A 70 2.88 6.32 -12.96
C ARG A 70 3.22 7.68 -13.59
N THR A 71 4.20 8.39 -13.01
CA THR A 71 4.75 9.63 -13.58
C THR A 71 5.98 9.32 -14.45
N LYS A 72 6.27 10.21 -15.39
CA LYS A 72 7.47 10.06 -16.26
C LYS A 72 8.75 9.98 -15.42
N LEU A 73 8.83 10.77 -14.33
CA LEU A 73 9.96 10.78 -13.40
C LEU A 73 10.13 9.42 -12.71
N LEU A 74 9.08 8.91 -12.08
CA LEU A 74 9.13 7.63 -11.38
C LEU A 74 9.37 6.45 -12.34
N GLN A 75 8.86 6.51 -13.55
CA GLN A 75 9.18 5.53 -14.59
C GLN A 75 10.66 5.54 -14.97
N ALA A 76 11.23 6.74 -15.19
CA ALA A 76 12.66 6.88 -15.49
C ALA A 76 13.51 6.35 -14.33
N MET A 77 13.20 6.71 -13.09
CA MET A 77 13.88 6.20 -11.90
C MET A 77 13.78 4.67 -11.78
N TRP A 78 12.62 4.10 -12.09
CA TRP A 78 12.41 2.66 -12.08
C TRP A 78 13.28 1.93 -13.13
N TYR A 79 13.38 2.48 -14.34
CA TYR A 79 14.28 1.93 -15.37
C TYR A 79 15.74 2.03 -14.97
N VAL A 80 16.17 3.18 -14.44
CA VAL A 80 17.55 3.37 -13.93
C VAL A 80 17.84 2.42 -12.78
N GLY A 81 16.90 2.24 -11.84
CA GLY A 81 17.05 1.29 -10.73
C GLY A 81 17.20 -0.17 -11.18
N LYS A 82 16.60 -0.56 -12.31
CA LYS A 82 16.80 -1.90 -12.90
C LYS A 82 18.19 -2.10 -13.51
N LEU A 83 18.83 -1.03 -13.96
CA LEU A 83 20.16 -1.07 -14.57
C LEU A 83 21.29 -0.96 -13.52
N ALA A 84 20.97 -0.50 -12.31
CA ALA A 84 21.95 -0.41 -11.24
C ALA A 84 22.40 -1.82 -10.79
N PRO A 85 23.71 -2.02 -10.52
CA PRO A 85 24.22 -3.28 -10.03
C PRO A 85 23.53 -3.62 -8.69
N LYS A 86 23.04 -4.87 -8.56
CA LYS A 86 22.27 -5.39 -7.43
C LYS A 86 23.13 -5.51 -6.15
N GLY A 87 23.68 -4.40 -5.68
CA GLY A 87 24.42 -4.34 -4.41
C GLY A 87 23.54 -4.13 -3.18
N ASP A 88 22.39 -3.48 -3.36
CA ASP A 88 21.47 -3.20 -2.27
C ASP A 88 20.13 -3.89 -2.56
N LYS A 89 19.67 -4.73 -1.62
CA LYS A 89 18.44 -5.52 -1.74
C LYS A 89 17.16 -4.70 -1.41
N SER A 90 17.21 -3.39 -1.55
CA SER A 90 16.04 -2.55 -1.32
C SER A 90 14.97 -2.84 -2.38
N PRO A 91 13.72 -3.10 -1.98
CA PRO A 91 12.64 -3.33 -2.91
C PRO A 91 12.40 -2.07 -3.76
N VAL A 92 12.25 -2.26 -5.07
CA VAL A 92 12.04 -1.16 -6.02
C VAL A 92 10.55 -0.85 -6.11
N MET A 93 10.17 0.41 -5.89
CA MET A 93 8.79 0.86 -6.09
C MET A 93 8.30 0.58 -7.50
N VAL A 94 7.08 0.05 -7.62
CA VAL A 94 6.45 -0.25 -8.91
C VAL A 94 5.40 0.81 -9.23
N PRO A 95 5.65 1.72 -10.20
CA PRO A 95 4.69 2.75 -10.55
C PRO A 95 3.39 2.16 -11.11
N GLN A 96 2.26 2.50 -10.48
CA GLN A 96 0.93 1.99 -10.82
C GLN A 96 0.05 3.06 -11.49
N SER A 97 -0.88 2.60 -12.33
CA SER A 97 -1.91 3.44 -12.91
C SER A 97 -3.25 3.17 -12.23
N LEU A 98 -3.90 4.19 -11.69
CA LEU A 98 -5.22 4.06 -11.07
C LEU A 98 -6.25 3.43 -12.00
N THR A 99 -6.23 3.83 -13.29
CA THR A 99 -7.12 3.24 -14.31
C THR A 99 -6.91 1.72 -14.47
N LYS A 100 -5.67 1.24 -14.33
CA LYS A 100 -5.39 -0.20 -14.41
C LYS A 100 -5.84 -0.92 -13.13
N ILE A 101 -5.61 -0.32 -11.97
CA ILE A 101 -6.07 -0.86 -10.69
C ILE A 101 -7.60 -0.96 -10.69
N SER A 102 -8.30 0.13 -11.06
CA SER A 102 -9.76 0.14 -11.14
C SER A 102 -10.29 -0.92 -12.11
N LYS A 103 -9.67 -1.08 -13.28
CA LYS A 103 -10.07 -2.12 -14.24
C LYS A 103 -9.85 -3.55 -13.72
N SER A 104 -8.76 -3.79 -13.01
CA SER A 104 -8.44 -5.14 -12.49
C SER A 104 -9.31 -5.53 -11.29
N LEU A 105 -9.88 -4.55 -10.58
CA LEU A 105 -10.81 -4.76 -9.47
C LEU A 105 -12.29 -4.54 -9.85
N ALA A 106 -12.56 -4.31 -11.14
CA ALA A 106 -13.95 -4.12 -11.62
C ALA A 106 -14.83 -5.31 -11.24
N GLY A 107 -15.95 -5.03 -10.58
CA GLY A 107 -16.87 -6.05 -10.05
C GLY A 107 -16.48 -6.66 -8.70
N ILE A 108 -15.33 -6.29 -8.15
CA ILE A 108 -14.88 -6.70 -6.81
C ILE A 108 -14.99 -5.52 -5.84
N ALA A 109 -14.54 -4.34 -6.27
CA ALA A 109 -14.50 -3.16 -5.44
C ALA A 109 -14.45 -1.88 -6.29
N ASP A 110 -14.98 -0.80 -5.73
CA ASP A 110 -14.91 0.54 -6.31
C ASP A 110 -13.66 1.26 -5.84
N ILE A 111 -12.91 1.82 -6.81
CA ILE A 111 -11.65 2.52 -6.55
C ILE A 111 -11.86 4.03 -6.67
N ASN A 112 -11.55 4.76 -5.60
CA ASN A 112 -11.61 6.21 -5.56
C ASN A 112 -10.22 6.82 -5.38
N ASP A 113 -9.98 7.92 -6.07
CA ASP A 113 -8.76 8.71 -5.97
C ASP A 113 -8.89 9.70 -4.81
N LEU A 114 -8.08 9.55 -3.77
CA LEU A 114 -8.01 10.44 -2.62
C LEU A 114 -7.06 11.62 -2.83
N GLY A 115 -6.36 11.65 -3.94
CA GLY A 115 -5.44 12.72 -4.30
C GLY A 115 -3.96 12.34 -4.20
N ARG A 116 -3.14 13.26 -4.66
CA ARG A 116 -1.69 13.10 -4.77
C ARG A 116 -0.96 14.06 -3.85
N ILE A 117 0.06 13.54 -3.16
CA ILE A 117 1.02 14.33 -2.40
C ILE A 117 2.36 14.24 -3.11
N SER A 118 3.01 15.39 -3.30
CA SER A 118 4.34 15.50 -3.87
C SER A 118 5.18 16.45 -3.02
N SER A 119 6.28 15.95 -2.48
CA SER A 119 7.24 16.72 -1.69
C SER A 119 8.66 16.30 -2.07
N GLY A 120 9.37 17.16 -2.78
CA GLY A 120 10.67 16.84 -3.35
C GLY A 120 10.62 15.62 -4.26
N PHE A 121 11.34 14.57 -3.90
CA PHE A 121 11.37 13.30 -4.63
C PHE A 121 10.27 12.31 -4.21
N TYR A 122 9.57 12.59 -3.13
CA TYR A 122 8.48 11.75 -2.64
C TYR A 122 7.18 12.10 -3.37
N ILE A 123 6.64 11.13 -4.09
CA ILE A 123 5.35 11.25 -4.79
C ILE A 123 4.50 10.05 -4.41
N SER A 124 3.39 10.28 -3.75
CA SER A 124 2.44 9.25 -3.33
C SER A 124 1.02 9.61 -3.77
N GLN A 125 0.26 8.60 -4.17
CA GLN A 125 -1.14 8.70 -4.54
C GLN A 125 -1.97 7.94 -3.52
N GLY A 126 -2.84 8.65 -2.80
CA GLY A 126 -3.83 8.04 -1.93
C GLY A 126 -4.99 7.46 -2.72
N VAL A 127 -5.42 6.27 -2.34
CA VAL A 127 -6.50 5.52 -3.02
C VAL A 127 -7.36 4.87 -1.97
N SER A 128 -8.68 4.87 -2.17
CA SER A 128 -9.58 4.04 -1.39
C SER A 128 -10.29 2.99 -2.23
N CYS A 129 -10.65 1.90 -1.57
CA CYS A 129 -11.29 0.73 -2.14
C CYS A 129 -12.48 0.34 -1.26
N MET A 130 -13.69 0.43 -1.80
CA MET A 130 -14.95 0.10 -1.13
C MET A 130 -15.60 -1.17 -1.68
#